data_ffecdfbe3d9d506b2c57af86abbdcdc5
#
_entry.id   ffecdfbe3d9d506b2c57af86abbdcdc5
#
_cell.length_a   1.000
_cell.length_b   1.000
_cell.length_c   1.000
_cell.angle_alpha   90.00
_cell.angle_beta   90.00
_cell.angle_gamma   90.00
#
_symmetry.space_group_name_H-M   'P 1'
#
loop_
_entity.id
_entity.type
_entity.pdbx_description
1 polymer ?
#
loop_
_entity_poly.entity_id
_entity_poly.type
_entity_poly.pdbx_seq_one_letter_code
_entity_poly.pdbx_strand_id
1 'polypeptide(L)'
;MRINKVIPKLVSFKLCPFVQRVAIALQYKALEHTLEYIDLAAPPPWFLELSPLKKVPLLLIEGQVLFESAVINEYLEDAYPNKLHPADLILRAKNRAWIEHGNDCTASAFHLSVKETEQDFIAIRDDLLAKFDPLENALQRGPFFNGEKFSLVDASYAPLLQRLEFINEIRPGIFDTARHPKISAWKVALLNFDAVRESCVPEIKTLYHELLWKRQGYISRFLDETKFSSDVVRSIY
;
A
#
# COMPACT_ATOMS: atom_id res chain seq x y z
N MET A 1 -35.67 -8.01 -14.02
CA MET A 1 -34.41 -8.10 -14.79
C MET A 1 -33.28 -8.40 -13.82
N ARG A 2 -32.66 -9.59 -13.84
CA ARG A 2 -31.44 -9.83 -13.07
C ARG A 2 -30.34 -9.05 -13.78
N ILE A 3 -29.90 -7.95 -13.20
CA ILE A 3 -28.68 -7.27 -13.63
C ILE A 3 -27.57 -8.30 -13.37
N ASN A 4 -26.96 -8.85 -14.42
CA ASN A 4 -25.75 -9.65 -14.27
C ASN A 4 -24.73 -8.75 -13.56
N LYS A 5 -24.53 -9.01 -12.27
CA LYS A 5 -23.57 -8.28 -11.45
C LYS A 5 -22.18 -8.63 -11.99
N VAL A 6 -21.58 -7.72 -12.74
CA VAL A 6 -20.22 -7.90 -13.22
C VAL A 6 -19.30 -7.85 -12.01
N ILE A 7 -18.60 -8.96 -11.75
CA ILE A 7 -17.62 -9.07 -10.66
C ILE A 7 -16.29 -8.53 -11.16
N PRO A 8 -15.77 -7.42 -10.59
CA PRO A 8 -14.46 -6.90 -10.95
C PRO A 8 -13.34 -7.90 -10.67
N LYS A 9 -12.33 -7.94 -11.54
CA LYS A 9 -11.10 -8.69 -11.30
C LYS A 9 -9.94 -7.74 -11.07
N LEU A 10 -9.29 -7.86 -9.91
CA LEU A 10 -8.09 -7.09 -9.58
C LEU A 10 -6.85 -7.94 -9.88
N VAL A 11 -6.04 -7.51 -10.86
CA VAL A 11 -4.75 -8.11 -11.16
C VAL A 11 -3.71 -7.56 -10.20
N SER A 12 -2.99 -8.46 -9.55
CA SER A 12 -2.22 -8.18 -8.35
C SER A 12 -0.83 -8.79 -8.38
N PHE A 13 0.04 -8.22 -7.59
CA PHE A 13 1.26 -8.83 -7.06
C PHE A 13 1.19 -8.77 -5.53
N LYS A 14 1.42 -9.87 -4.84
CA LYS A 14 1.18 -10.02 -3.38
C LYS A 14 1.78 -8.90 -2.53
N LEU A 15 2.95 -8.37 -2.91
CA LEU A 15 3.67 -7.36 -2.14
C LEU A 15 3.45 -5.91 -2.62
N CYS A 16 2.65 -5.69 -3.67
CA CYS A 16 2.48 -4.35 -4.25
C CYS A 16 1.63 -3.45 -3.33
N PRO A 17 2.19 -2.34 -2.79
CA PRO A 17 1.43 -1.43 -1.94
C PRO A 17 0.32 -0.70 -2.72
N PHE A 18 0.52 -0.45 -4.01
CA PHE A 18 -0.47 0.20 -4.86
C PHE A 18 -1.67 -0.70 -5.15
N VAL A 19 -1.47 -2.02 -5.30
CA VAL A 19 -2.58 -2.97 -5.39
C VAL A 19 -3.36 -3.02 -4.08
N GLN A 20 -2.65 -3.04 -2.96
CA GLN A 20 -3.27 -3.10 -1.64
C GLN A 20 -4.20 -1.91 -1.37
N ARG A 21 -3.89 -0.70 -1.87
CA ARG A 21 -4.79 0.47 -1.80
C ARG A 21 -6.16 0.19 -2.42
N VAL A 22 -6.17 -0.49 -3.57
CA VAL A 22 -7.41 -0.87 -4.28
C VAL A 22 -8.14 -1.97 -3.53
N ALA A 23 -7.40 -2.98 -3.05
CA ALA A 23 -7.98 -4.05 -2.25
C ALA A 23 -8.65 -3.52 -0.97
N ILE A 24 -8.03 -2.56 -0.27
CA ILE A 24 -8.64 -1.89 0.90
C ILE A 24 -9.96 -1.21 0.53
N ALA A 25 -10.01 -0.48 -0.59
CA ALA A 25 -11.23 0.20 -1.03
C ALA A 25 -12.34 -0.82 -1.39
N LEU A 26 -12.00 -1.91 -2.06
CA LEU A 26 -12.93 -3.00 -2.39
C LEU A 26 -13.49 -3.66 -1.12
N GLN A 27 -12.63 -3.97 -0.15
CA GLN A 27 -13.02 -4.54 1.15
C GLN A 27 -13.93 -3.58 1.93
N TYR A 28 -13.52 -2.32 2.07
CA TYR A 28 -14.32 -1.32 2.79
C TYR A 28 -15.73 -1.15 2.20
N LYS A 29 -15.83 -1.17 0.88
CA LYS A 29 -17.10 -1.06 0.16
C LYS A 29 -17.89 -2.37 0.14
N ALA A 30 -17.35 -3.47 0.70
CA ALA A 30 -17.91 -4.83 0.65
C ALA A 30 -18.24 -5.26 -0.78
N LEU A 31 -17.38 -4.93 -1.74
CA LEU A 31 -17.55 -5.29 -3.14
C LEU A 31 -17.00 -6.69 -3.41
N GLU A 32 -17.88 -7.57 -3.90
CA GLU A 32 -17.44 -8.86 -4.41
C GLU A 32 -16.48 -8.66 -5.59
N HIS A 33 -15.30 -9.26 -5.52
CA HIS A 33 -14.26 -9.17 -6.55
C HIS A 33 -13.42 -10.44 -6.58
N THR A 34 -12.69 -10.65 -7.66
CA THR A 34 -11.68 -11.69 -7.77
C THR A 34 -10.29 -11.09 -7.78
N LEU A 35 -9.33 -11.82 -7.18
CA LEU A 35 -7.92 -11.46 -7.20
C LEU A 35 -7.17 -12.44 -8.10
N GLU A 36 -6.35 -11.92 -9.02
CA GLU A 36 -5.43 -12.71 -9.82
C GLU A 36 -4.00 -12.24 -9.57
N TYR A 37 -3.22 -13.09 -8.90
CA TYR A 37 -1.81 -12.80 -8.65
C TYR A 37 -0.98 -13.21 -9.86
N ILE A 38 -0.04 -12.32 -10.25
CA ILE A 38 0.91 -12.58 -11.31
C ILE A 38 2.35 -12.44 -10.80
N ASP A 39 3.26 -13.16 -11.46
CA ASP A 39 4.69 -12.95 -11.29
C ASP A 39 5.16 -11.79 -12.16
N LEU A 40 5.64 -10.70 -11.54
CA LEU A 40 6.18 -9.54 -12.25
C LEU A 40 7.59 -9.78 -12.83
N ALA A 41 8.28 -10.85 -12.41
CA ALA A 41 9.56 -11.24 -13.00
C ALA A 41 9.37 -12.06 -14.29
N ALA A 42 8.22 -12.76 -14.41
CA ALA A 42 7.82 -13.53 -15.58
C ALA A 42 6.33 -13.27 -15.90
N PRO A 43 5.96 -12.05 -16.29
CA PRO A 43 4.57 -11.67 -16.45
C PRO A 43 3.93 -12.46 -17.61
N PRO A 44 2.69 -12.95 -17.44
CA PRO A 44 2.01 -13.71 -18.47
C PRO A 44 1.70 -12.85 -19.71
N PRO A 45 1.67 -13.44 -20.92
CA PRO A 45 1.44 -12.69 -22.16
C PRO A 45 0.16 -11.85 -22.15
N TRP A 46 -0.96 -12.40 -21.64
CA TRP A 46 -2.22 -11.69 -21.57
C TRP A 46 -2.13 -10.40 -20.71
N PHE A 47 -1.32 -10.39 -19.65
CA PHE A 47 -1.11 -9.19 -18.83
C PHE A 47 -0.33 -8.13 -19.60
N LEU A 48 0.70 -8.53 -20.36
CA LEU A 48 1.49 -7.61 -21.19
C LEU A 48 0.67 -6.97 -22.32
N GLU A 49 -0.36 -7.68 -22.81
CA GLU A 49 -1.29 -7.17 -23.81
C GLU A 49 -2.28 -6.16 -23.21
N LEU A 50 -2.75 -6.43 -21.98
CA LEU A 50 -3.77 -5.60 -21.31
C LEU A 50 -3.17 -4.39 -20.58
N SER A 51 -1.93 -4.50 -20.06
CA SER A 51 -1.34 -3.46 -19.22
C SER A 51 -0.56 -2.44 -20.05
N PRO A 52 -1.05 -1.19 -20.21
CA PRO A 52 -0.35 -0.17 -21.02
C PRO A 52 1.05 0.17 -20.49
N LEU A 53 1.22 0.08 -19.16
CA LEU A 53 2.45 0.44 -18.47
C LEU A 53 3.22 -0.78 -17.93
N LYS A 54 2.74 -2.00 -18.18
CA LYS A 54 3.29 -3.27 -17.65
C LYS A 54 3.41 -3.25 -16.12
N LYS A 55 2.43 -2.64 -15.46
CA LYS A 55 2.38 -2.45 -14.01
C LYS A 55 1.06 -2.95 -13.44
N VAL A 56 1.06 -3.32 -12.17
CA VAL A 56 -0.13 -3.58 -11.35
C VAL A 56 -0.36 -2.38 -10.41
N PRO A 57 -1.64 -2.13 -9.98
CA PRO A 57 -2.85 -2.88 -10.25
C PRO A 57 -3.43 -2.65 -11.65
N LEU A 58 -4.16 -3.67 -12.15
CA LEU A 58 -5.19 -3.47 -13.16
C LEU A 58 -6.53 -3.89 -12.57
N LEU A 59 -7.58 -3.12 -12.83
CA LEU A 59 -8.96 -3.53 -12.54
C LEU A 59 -9.67 -3.84 -13.86
N LEU A 60 -10.04 -5.11 -14.04
CA LEU A 60 -10.81 -5.55 -15.18
C LEU A 60 -12.29 -5.53 -14.81
N ILE A 61 -13.08 -4.72 -15.51
CA ILE A 61 -14.50 -4.54 -15.23
C ILE A 61 -15.25 -4.23 -16.52
N GLU A 62 -16.37 -4.91 -16.77
CA GLU A 62 -17.23 -4.70 -17.97
C GLU A 62 -16.46 -4.72 -19.30
N GLY A 63 -15.43 -5.60 -19.39
CA GLY A 63 -14.59 -5.70 -20.58
C GLY A 63 -13.58 -4.56 -20.74
N GLN A 64 -13.50 -3.65 -19.77
CA GLN A 64 -12.55 -2.53 -19.75
C GLN A 64 -11.40 -2.80 -18.77
N VAL A 65 -10.28 -2.14 -19.03
CA VAL A 65 -9.07 -2.21 -18.19
C VAL A 65 -8.82 -0.83 -17.59
N LEU A 66 -8.89 -0.73 -16.27
CA LEU A 66 -8.47 0.46 -15.53
C LEU A 66 -7.10 0.22 -14.90
N PHE A 67 -6.27 1.24 -14.91
CA PHE A 67 -4.93 1.23 -14.33
C PHE A 67 -4.68 2.52 -13.54
N GLU A 68 -3.55 2.60 -12.80
CA GLU A 68 -3.26 3.59 -11.76
C GLU A 68 -4.17 3.44 -10.53
N SER A 69 -3.58 3.09 -9.38
CA SER A 69 -4.35 2.76 -8.16
C SER A 69 -5.23 3.91 -7.67
N ALA A 70 -4.78 5.16 -7.80
CA ALA A 70 -5.55 6.33 -7.42
C ALA A 70 -6.78 6.49 -8.35
N VAL A 71 -6.59 6.31 -9.65
CA VAL A 71 -7.68 6.39 -10.66
C VAL A 71 -8.69 5.27 -10.46
N ILE A 72 -8.22 4.03 -10.20
CA ILE A 72 -9.11 2.91 -9.88
C ILE A 72 -9.95 3.21 -8.65
N ASN A 73 -9.34 3.77 -7.59
CA ASN A 73 -10.06 4.12 -6.36
C ASN A 73 -11.09 5.25 -6.60
N GLU A 74 -10.78 6.24 -7.45
CA GLU A 74 -11.76 7.27 -7.83
C GLU A 74 -12.93 6.66 -8.62
N TYR A 75 -12.67 5.72 -9.54
CA TYR A 75 -13.73 4.99 -10.22
C TYR A 75 -14.62 4.23 -9.22
N LEU A 76 -14.03 3.50 -8.26
CA LEU A 76 -14.79 2.81 -7.22
C LEU A 76 -15.57 3.78 -6.34
N GLU A 77 -15.04 4.97 -6.12
CA GLU A 77 -15.69 6.04 -5.38
C GLU A 77 -16.92 6.58 -6.12
N ASP A 78 -16.81 6.79 -7.43
CA ASP A 78 -17.91 7.31 -8.25
C ASP A 78 -18.99 6.25 -8.51
N ALA A 79 -18.59 5.02 -8.81
CA ALA A 79 -19.49 3.94 -9.25
C ALA A 79 -20.25 3.25 -8.10
N TYR A 80 -19.74 3.26 -6.86
CA TYR A 80 -20.29 2.43 -5.77
C TYR A 80 -20.65 3.26 -4.53
N PRO A 81 -21.57 2.76 -3.67
CA PRO A 81 -21.92 3.40 -2.39
C PRO A 81 -20.75 3.30 -1.38
N ASN A 82 -21.03 3.67 -0.12
CA ASN A 82 -20.04 3.70 0.98
C ASN A 82 -18.84 4.58 0.62
N LYS A 83 -19.13 5.89 0.40
CA LYS A 83 -18.14 6.87 -0.03
C LYS A 83 -17.01 7.03 0.98
N LEU A 84 -15.78 7.00 0.48
CA LEU A 84 -14.54 7.21 1.22
C LEU A 84 -14.02 8.65 1.13
N HIS A 85 -14.52 9.41 0.16
CA HIS A 85 -14.28 10.84 0.08
C HIS A 85 -15.34 11.63 0.87
N PRO A 86 -14.95 12.76 1.49
CA PRO A 86 -15.91 13.69 2.06
C PRO A 86 -16.79 14.33 0.97
N ALA A 87 -18.01 14.75 1.35
CA ALA A 87 -18.91 15.45 0.44
C ALA A 87 -18.41 16.86 0.09
N ASP A 88 -17.67 17.51 1.00
CA ASP A 88 -17.07 18.82 0.77
C ASP A 88 -16.01 18.73 -0.33
N LEU A 89 -16.15 19.52 -1.39
CA LEU A 89 -15.30 19.47 -2.57
C LEU A 89 -13.86 19.93 -2.31
N ILE A 90 -13.68 20.89 -1.40
CA ILE A 90 -12.35 21.42 -1.07
C ILE A 90 -11.60 20.38 -0.22
N LEU A 91 -12.28 19.78 0.76
CA LEU A 91 -11.68 18.72 1.58
C LEU A 91 -11.35 17.50 0.72
N ARG A 92 -12.22 17.13 -0.24
CA ARG A 92 -11.95 16.07 -1.23
C ARG A 92 -10.71 16.39 -2.06
N ALA A 93 -10.57 17.62 -2.55
CA ALA A 93 -9.39 18.05 -3.31
C ALA A 93 -8.12 17.98 -2.46
N LYS A 94 -8.17 18.39 -1.20
CA LYS A 94 -7.05 18.26 -0.25
C LYS A 94 -6.70 16.79 0.00
N ASN A 95 -7.70 15.91 0.14
CA ASN A 95 -7.44 14.47 0.29
C ASN A 95 -6.71 13.88 -0.92
N ARG A 96 -7.08 14.28 -2.14
CA ARG A 96 -6.36 13.88 -3.36
C ARG A 96 -4.91 14.34 -3.36
N ALA A 97 -4.64 15.56 -2.92
CA ALA A 97 -3.26 16.06 -2.78
C ALA A 97 -2.45 15.23 -1.77
N TRP A 98 -3.06 14.82 -0.66
CA TRP A 98 -2.41 13.94 0.31
C TRP A 98 -2.20 12.52 -0.23
N ILE A 99 -3.08 12.01 -1.08
CA ILE A 99 -2.89 10.72 -1.77
C ILE A 99 -1.67 10.78 -2.70
N GLU A 100 -1.49 11.88 -3.45
CA GLU A 100 -0.30 12.10 -4.30
C GLU A 100 0.98 12.22 -3.45
N HIS A 101 0.96 12.98 -2.37
CA HIS A 101 2.08 13.01 -1.42
C HIS A 101 2.41 11.61 -0.86
N GLY A 102 1.40 10.77 -0.63
CA GLY A 102 1.58 9.38 -0.23
C GLY A 102 2.28 8.50 -1.29
N ASN A 103 2.21 8.87 -2.58
CA ASN A 103 2.96 8.20 -3.64
C ASN A 103 4.46 8.46 -3.48
N ASP A 104 4.85 9.69 -3.19
CA ASP A 104 6.26 10.07 -2.95
C ASP A 104 6.82 9.39 -1.70
N CYS A 105 6.03 9.32 -0.63
CA CYS A 105 6.42 8.59 0.58
C CYS A 105 6.58 7.08 0.31
N THR A 106 5.72 6.49 -0.53
CA THR A 106 5.81 5.07 -0.92
C THR A 106 7.06 4.80 -1.77
N ALA A 107 7.43 5.74 -2.65
CA ALA A 107 8.69 5.66 -3.39
C ALA A 107 9.90 5.74 -2.46
N SER A 108 9.89 6.64 -1.46
CA SER A 108 10.96 6.71 -0.44
C SER A 108 11.07 5.39 0.34
N ALA A 109 9.95 4.78 0.75
CA ALA A 109 9.96 3.48 1.44
C ALA A 109 10.53 2.35 0.56
N PHE A 110 10.24 2.37 -0.75
CA PHE A 110 10.88 1.45 -1.68
C PHE A 110 12.39 1.67 -1.75
N HIS A 111 12.84 2.91 -1.90
CA HIS A 111 14.28 3.23 -1.92
C HIS A 111 14.96 2.83 -0.61
N LEU A 112 14.32 3.04 0.53
CA LEU A 112 14.80 2.58 1.83
C LEU A 112 15.09 1.07 1.85
N SER A 113 14.23 0.29 1.20
CA SER A 113 14.32 -1.18 1.16
C SER A 113 15.43 -1.74 0.27
N VAL A 114 16.00 -0.92 -0.63
CA VAL A 114 17.01 -1.36 -1.63
C VAL A 114 18.37 -0.70 -1.47
N LYS A 115 18.54 0.27 -0.55
CA LYS A 115 19.83 0.91 -0.34
C LYS A 115 20.85 -0.06 0.23
N GLU A 116 22.09 -0.02 -0.28
CA GLU A 116 23.14 -0.95 0.04
C GLU A 116 24.00 -0.50 1.23
N THR A 117 24.09 0.82 1.48
CA THR A 117 24.90 1.38 2.54
C THR A 117 24.06 1.92 3.69
N GLU A 118 24.62 1.93 4.90
CA GLU A 118 23.98 2.56 6.06
C GLU A 118 23.75 4.06 5.85
N GLN A 119 24.73 4.75 5.26
CA GLN A 119 24.65 6.18 5.00
C GLN A 119 23.45 6.52 4.10
N ASP A 120 23.29 5.79 2.99
CA ASP A 120 22.15 6.01 2.07
C ASP A 120 20.82 5.64 2.72
N PHE A 121 20.79 4.56 3.52
CA PHE A 121 19.61 4.16 4.26
C PHE A 121 19.17 5.26 5.23
N ILE A 122 20.10 5.82 6.01
CA ILE A 122 19.83 6.91 6.94
C ILE A 122 19.35 8.17 6.18
N ALA A 123 19.99 8.53 5.08
CA ALA A 123 19.61 9.69 4.29
C ALA A 123 18.17 9.57 3.75
N ILE A 124 17.79 8.41 3.22
CA ILE A 124 16.41 8.16 2.73
C ILE A 124 15.41 8.12 3.88
N ARG A 125 15.77 7.53 5.03
CA ARG A 125 14.93 7.55 6.24
C ARG A 125 14.66 8.99 6.69
N ASP A 126 15.68 9.81 6.76
CA ASP A 126 15.56 11.19 7.22
C ASP A 126 14.74 12.05 6.24
N ASP A 127 14.88 11.82 4.91
CA ASP A 127 14.02 12.40 3.90
C ASP A 127 12.55 11.98 4.08
N LEU A 128 12.29 10.70 4.34
CA LEU A 128 10.96 10.20 4.60
C LEU A 128 10.35 10.81 5.87
N LEU A 129 11.12 10.92 6.94
CA LEU A 129 10.67 11.56 8.18
C LEU A 129 10.36 13.05 7.96
N ALA A 130 11.14 13.75 7.13
CA ALA A 130 10.85 15.13 6.76
C ALA A 130 9.55 15.27 5.95
N LYS A 131 9.23 14.28 5.08
CA LYS A 131 7.93 14.20 4.39
C LYS A 131 6.77 13.94 5.34
N PHE A 132 7.01 13.34 6.49
CA PHE A 132 5.99 13.11 7.51
C PHE A 132 5.67 14.39 8.33
N ASP A 133 6.53 15.40 8.40
CA ASP A 133 6.26 16.64 9.14
C ASP A 133 4.96 17.34 8.69
N PRO A 134 4.76 17.64 7.40
CA PRO A 134 3.50 18.25 6.96
C PRO A 134 2.30 17.31 7.14
N LEU A 135 2.49 16.00 7.03
CA LEU A 135 1.44 15.00 7.25
C LEU A 135 1.00 14.95 8.72
N GLU A 136 1.95 14.99 9.66
CA GLU A 136 1.69 15.06 11.11
C GLU A 136 0.83 16.27 11.46
N ASN A 137 1.11 17.43 10.83
CA ASN A 137 0.35 18.66 11.04
C ASN A 137 -1.06 18.58 10.43
N ALA A 138 -1.24 17.85 9.32
CA ALA A 138 -2.52 17.72 8.62
C ALA A 138 -3.48 16.73 9.28
N LEU A 139 -2.96 15.72 9.97
CA LEU A 139 -3.75 14.70 10.68
C LEU A 139 -4.68 15.37 11.71
N GLN A 140 -5.98 15.09 11.58
CA GLN A 140 -6.99 15.57 12.51
C GLN A 140 -7.03 14.71 13.78
N ARG A 141 -7.78 15.16 14.78
CA ARG A 141 -8.00 14.39 16.00
C ARG A 141 -8.95 13.22 15.69
N GLY A 142 -8.51 12.01 15.94
CA GLY A 142 -9.29 10.79 15.71
C GLY A 142 -8.39 9.65 15.25
N PRO A 143 -8.97 8.46 14.98
CA PRO A 143 -8.19 7.29 14.55
C PRO A 143 -7.75 7.35 13.08
N PHE A 144 -8.37 8.22 12.25
CA PHE A 144 -8.13 8.30 10.82
C PHE A 144 -7.73 9.70 10.37
N PHE A 145 -7.26 9.84 9.15
CA PHE A 145 -6.70 11.07 8.62
C PHE A 145 -7.63 12.28 8.78
N ASN A 146 -8.92 12.12 8.45
CA ASN A 146 -9.95 13.15 8.57
C ASN A 146 -10.74 13.08 9.89
N GLY A 147 -10.23 12.45 10.93
CA GLY A 147 -10.89 12.28 12.23
C GLY A 147 -11.52 10.89 12.40
N GLU A 148 -12.83 10.81 12.61
CA GLU A 148 -13.51 9.56 12.98
C GLU A 148 -13.80 8.61 11.82
N LYS A 149 -13.77 9.08 10.58
CA LYS A 149 -14.16 8.29 9.41
C LYS A 149 -12.97 7.91 8.56
N PHE A 150 -12.88 6.61 8.25
CA PHE A 150 -11.92 6.08 7.29
C PHE A 150 -12.13 6.70 5.91
N SER A 151 -11.06 7.03 5.20
CA SER A 151 -11.05 7.75 3.93
C SER A 151 -10.10 7.13 2.91
N LEU A 152 -10.11 7.59 1.65
CA LEU A 152 -9.13 7.16 0.64
C LEU A 152 -7.68 7.56 1.00
N VAL A 153 -7.48 8.61 1.82
CA VAL A 153 -6.14 8.93 2.34
C VAL A 153 -5.64 7.79 3.21
N ASP A 154 -6.49 7.31 4.12
CA ASP A 154 -6.18 6.19 5.00
C ASP A 154 -5.85 4.92 4.20
N ALA A 155 -6.68 4.58 3.20
CA ALA A 155 -6.45 3.46 2.29
C ALA A 155 -5.12 3.59 1.53
N SER A 156 -4.71 4.83 1.21
CA SER A 156 -3.48 5.11 0.47
C SER A 156 -2.22 4.99 1.31
N TYR A 157 -2.28 5.35 2.59
CA TYR A 157 -1.12 5.31 3.48
C TYR A 157 -0.98 3.98 4.24
N ALA A 158 -2.06 3.23 4.46
CA ALA A 158 -2.01 1.98 5.21
C ALA A 158 -0.96 0.99 4.68
N PRO A 159 -0.84 0.72 3.36
CA PRO A 159 0.19 -0.15 2.82
C PRO A 159 1.61 0.36 3.05
N LEU A 160 1.84 1.66 2.94
CA LEU A 160 3.12 2.30 3.21
C LEU A 160 3.52 2.09 4.68
N LEU A 161 2.63 2.48 5.62
CA LEU A 161 2.90 2.37 7.05
C LEU A 161 3.09 0.92 7.50
N GLN A 162 2.41 -0.03 6.86
CA GLN A 162 2.60 -1.46 7.09
C GLN A 162 4.01 -1.92 6.66
N ARG A 163 4.51 -1.52 5.47
CA ARG A 163 5.87 -1.89 5.02
C ARG A 163 6.95 -1.26 5.90
N LEU A 164 6.74 -0.01 6.28
CA LEU A 164 7.66 0.67 7.21
C LEU A 164 7.67 -0.01 8.59
N GLU A 165 6.53 -0.52 9.07
CA GLU A 165 6.50 -1.30 10.32
C GLU A 165 7.29 -2.59 10.19
N PHE A 166 7.18 -3.32 9.09
CA PHE A 166 7.97 -4.52 8.83
C PHE A 166 9.49 -4.23 8.84
N ILE A 167 9.90 -3.07 8.29
CA ILE A 167 11.30 -2.63 8.34
C ILE A 167 11.68 -2.23 9.78
N ASN A 168 10.80 -1.53 10.49
CA ASN A 168 11.05 -1.07 11.84
C ASN A 168 11.19 -2.22 12.85
N GLU A 169 10.50 -3.34 12.65
CA GLU A 169 10.66 -4.57 13.44
C GLU A 169 12.07 -5.19 13.25
N ILE A 170 12.64 -5.09 12.04
CA ILE A 170 13.98 -5.60 11.72
C ILE A 170 15.05 -4.65 12.29
N ARG A 171 14.90 -3.36 12.04
CA ARG A 171 15.80 -2.30 12.47
C ARG A 171 14.98 -1.13 13.02
N PRO A 172 14.86 -1.01 14.35
CA PRO A 172 14.14 0.08 15.00
C PRO A 172 14.67 1.47 14.60
N GLY A 173 13.80 2.49 14.66
CA GLY A 173 14.14 3.88 14.37
C GLY A 173 13.65 4.38 13.00
N ILE A 174 12.71 3.64 12.35
CA ILE A 174 12.00 4.11 11.16
C ILE A 174 10.92 5.13 11.53
N PHE A 175 10.31 4.98 12.72
CA PHE A 175 9.34 5.94 13.25
C PHE A 175 9.95 6.71 14.41
N ASP A 176 9.80 8.03 14.39
CA ASP A 176 10.09 8.91 15.52
C ASP A 176 8.78 9.28 16.19
N THR A 177 8.43 8.54 17.27
CA THR A 177 7.17 8.74 18.00
C THR A 177 7.13 10.05 18.77
N ALA A 178 8.27 10.67 19.08
CA ALA A 178 8.35 11.97 19.71
C ALA A 178 8.08 13.08 18.68
N ARG A 179 8.62 12.94 17.46
CA ARG A 179 8.43 13.90 16.37
C ARG A 179 7.05 13.75 15.70
N HIS A 180 6.56 12.50 15.55
CA HIS A 180 5.33 12.19 14.81
C HIS A 180 4.34 11.34 15.64
N PRO A 181 3.83 11.87 16.78
CA PRO A 181 2.94 11.12 17.65
C PRO A 181 1.59 10.78 17.00
N LYS A 182 1.01 11.67 16.17
CA LYS A 182 -0.25 11.39 15.48
C LYS A 182 -0.08 10.32 14.41
N ILE A 183 1.01 10.37 13.61
CA ILE A 183 1.30 9.33 12.61
C ILE A 183 1.49 7.98 13.29
N SER A 184 2.14 7.95 14.46
CA SER A 184 2.32 6.73 15.23
C SER A 184 0.99 6.14 15.70
N ALA A 185 0.08 6.98 16.20
CA ALA A 185 -1.27 6.56 16.59
C ALA A 185 -2.11 6.13 15.37
N TRP A 186 -2.05 6.91 14.30
CA TRP A 186 -2.72 6.62 13.03
C TRP A 186 -2.28 5.28 12.42
N LYS A 187 -0.97 5.01 12.39
CA LYS A 187 -0.43 3.70 11.99
C LYS A 187 -1.08 2.55 12.76
N VAL A 188 -1.15 2.66 14.09
CA VAL A 188 -1.77 1.62 14.92
C VAL A 188 -3.24 1.43 14.57
N ALA A 189 -3.99 2.52 14.40
CA ALA A 189 -5.39 2.46 14.02
C ALA A 189 -5.59 1.80 12.65
N LEU A 190 -4.78 2.18 11.64
CA LEU A 190 -4.85 1.62 10.30
C LEU A 190 -4.53 0.13 10.26
N LEU A 191 -3.45 -0.30 10.93
CA LEU A 191 -3.04 -1.71 10.90
C LEU A 191 -3.99 -2.64 11.66
N ASN A 192 -4.83 -2.09 12.55
CA ASN A 192 -5.90 -2.81 13.24
C ASN A 192 -7.25 -2.74 12.53
N PHE A 193 -7.40 -1.95 11.46
CA PHE A 193 -8.65 -1.80 10.73
C PHE A 193 -8.91 -3.01 9.82
N ASP A 194 -10.10 -3.60 9.90
CA ASP A 194 -10.41 -4.87 9.23
C ASP A 194 -10.15 -4.82 7.71
N ALA A 195 -10.64 -3.78 7.03
CA ALA A 195 -10.43 -3.64 5.59
C ALA A 195 -8.93 -3.59 5.20
N VAL A 196 -8.06 -3.11 6.09
CA VAL A 196 -6.60 -3.10 5.88
C VAL A 196 -6.02 -4.49 6.15
N ARG A 197 -6.42 -5.15 7.24
CA ARG A 197 -5.93 -6.50 7.59
C ARG A 197 -6.29 -7.55 6.55
N GLU A 198 -7.49 -7.45 5.98
CA GLU A 198 -8.04 -8.39 5.00
C GLU A 198 -7.64 -8.07 3.56
N SER A 199 -6.93 -6.96 3.33
CA SER A 199 -6.53 -6.49 1.98
C SER A 199 -5.31 -7.19 1.39
N CYS A 200 -4.64 -8.04 2.14
CA CYS A 200 -3.42 -8.72 1.74
C CYS A 200 -3.41 -10.17 2.25
N VAL A 201 -2.49 -10.96 1.71
CA VAL A 201 -2.30 -12.36 2.14
C VAL A 201 -1.82 -12.43 3.59
N PRO A 202 -2.23 -13.45 4.38
CA PRO A 202 -1.83 -13.56 5.79
C PRO A 202 -0.32 -13.57 6.00
N GLU A 203 0.43 -14.13 5.07
CA GLU A 203 1.89 -14.25 5.10
C GLU A 203 2.64 -13.00 4.59
N ILE A 204 1.96 -11.87 4.37
CA ILE A 204 2.51 -10.64 3.76
C ILE A 204 3.84 -10.19 4.40
N LYS A 205 3.97 -10.28 5.73
CA LYS A 205 5.19 -9.90 6.45
C LYS A 205 6.35 -10.82 6.11
N THR A 206 6.13 -12.13 6.13
CA THR A 206 7.15 -13.12 5.77
C THR A 206 7.62 -12.92 4.34
N LEU A 207 6.69 -12.80 3.39
CA LEU A 207 7.00 -12.54 1.98
C LEU A 207 7.76 -11.22 1.78
N TYR A 208 7.45 -10.19 2.57
CA TYR A 208 8.16 -8.91 2.50
C TYR A 208 9.60 -9.04 3.02
N HIS A 209 9.81 -9.76 4.13
CA HIS A 209 11.16 -10.05 4.63
C HIS A 209 11.98 -10.90 3.64
N GLU A 210 11.36 -11.89 2.99
CA GLU A 210 11.99 -12.67 1.92
C GLU A 210 12.41 -11.77 0.73
N LEU A 211 11.55 -10.80 0.36
CA LEU A 211 11.88 -9.82 -0.67
C LEU A 211 13.06 -8.95 -0.27
N LEU A 212 13.11 -8.48 0.98
CA LEU A 212 14.25 -7.71 1.51
C LEU A 212 15.53 -8.54 1.49
N TRP A 213 15.45 -9.81 1.88
CA TRP A 213 16.58 -10.74 1.81
C TRP A 213 17.09 -10.92 0.39
N LYS A 214 16.20 -11.17 -0.57
CA LYS A 214 16.57 -11.30 -2.01
C LYS A 214 17.24 -10.05 -2.59
N ARG A 215 16.84 -8.87 -2.15
CA ARG A 215 17.39 -7.58 -2.62
C ARG A 215 18.79 -7.30 -2.11
N GLN A 216 19.25 -7.97 -1.04
CA GLN A 216 20.58 -7.80 -0.48
C GLN A 216 20.95 -6.34 -0.14
N GLY A 217 19.95 -5.50 0.16
CA GLY A 217 20.16 -4.13 0.63
C GLY A 217 20.67 -4.08 2.07
N TYR A 218 20.98 -2.88 2.56
CA TYR A 218 21.49 -2.68 3.92
C TYR A 218 20.60 -3.32 5.00
N ILE A 219 19.28 -3.18 4.86
CA ILE A 219 18.31 -3.73 5.82
C ILE A 219 18.34 -5.26 5.91
N SER A 220 18.71 -5.97 4.84
CA SER A 220 18.77 -7.42 4.84
C SER A 220 19.82 -7.99 5.83
N ARG A 221 20.83 -7.20 6.18
CA ARG A 221 21.90 -7.59 7.13
C ARG A 221 21.39 -7.81 8.57
N PHE A 222 20.18 -7.32 8.87
CA PHE A 222 19.54 -7.45 10.18
C PHE A 222 18.50 -8.58 10.22
N LEU A 223 18.27 -9.26 9.08
CA LEU A 223 17.41 -10.43 9.01
C LEU A 223 18.16 -11.69 9.50
N ASP A 224 17.42 -12.58 10.15
CA ASP A 224 17.96 -13.87 10.60
C ASP A 224 18.08 -14.81 9.39
N GLU A 225 19.32 -15.04 8.94
CA GLU A 225 19.65 -15.87 7.76
C GLU A 225 19.07 -17.28 7.85
N THR A 226 18.94 -17.83 9.04
CA THR A 226 18.44 -19.21 9.22
C THR A 226 16.99 -19.40 8.80
N LYS A 227 16.23 -18.29 8.68
CA LYS A 227 14.82 -18.28 8.26
C LYS A 227 14.63 -18.19 6.74
N PHE A 228 15.70 -17.89 5.98
CA PHE A 228 15.65 -17.61 4.54
C PHE A 228 16.53 -18.55 3.70
N SER A 229 16.59 -19.83 4.08
CA SER A 229 17.31 -20.85 3.29
C SER A 229 16.65 -21.04 1.91
N SER A 230 17.44 -21.51 0.94
CA SER A 230 17.14 -21.58 -0.51
C SER A 230 15.83 -22.25 -0.90
N ASP A 231 15.21 -23.05 -0.03
CA ASP A 231 13.96 -23.76 -0.33
C ASP A 231 12.67 -22.99 -0.03
N VAL A 232 12.74 -21.96 0.83
CA VAL A 232 11.60 -21.10 1.23
C VAL A 232 11.32 -20.02 0.19
N VAL A 233 12.30 -19.69 -0.63
CA VAL A 233 12.33 -18.53 -1.54
C VAL A 233 11.37 -18.66 -2.75
N ARG A 234 10.69 -19.79 -2.96
CA ARG A 234 9.79 -20.03 -4.12
C ARG A 234 8.37 -19.45 -3.98
N SER A 235 8.01 -18.87 -2.83
CA SER A 235 6.62 -18.51 -2.51
C SER A 235 6.23 -17.05 -2.78
N ILE A 236 7.15 -16.19 -3.22
CA ILE A 236 6.85 -14.76 -3.45
C ILE A 236 6.01 -14.53 -4.73
N TYR A 237 6.04 -15.48 -5.66
CA TYR A 237 5.39 -15.40 -6.96
C TYR A 237 4.17 -16.30 -7.05
#